data_7285273b294674f844c596b8dbe82515
#
_entry.id   7285273b294674f844c596b8dbe82515
#
_cell.length_a   1.000
_cell.length_b   1.000
_cell.length_c   1.000
_cell.angle_alpha   90.00
_cell.angle_beta   90.00
_cell.angle_gamma   90.00
#
_symmetry.space_group_name_H-M   'P 1'
#
loop_
_entity.id
_entity.type
_entity.pdbx_description
1 polymer ?
#
loop_
_entity_poly.entity_id
_entity_poly.type
_entity_poly.pdbx_seq_one_letter_code
_entity_poly.pdbx_strand_id
1 'polypeptide(L)'
;AAGVEPDVRMNPILLKPSSDVGSQVIVNGEVRGQMKASEYFRTKRQLVPDILKAYDSLAEEADVIVIEGAGSPAEINLKSAEMVDAPVLLVGDIDRGGVFAQLYGTVELLEEKERRRIKGLVINKFRGDVEILRPGLAMLEEKTHLPVVGVVPYLKVDIEDEDSLSQRLEMRDGKKPLDAAIIRLPHLSNFTDFMPLEQHPLLGVRYVSNAHELGAPDLILLPGTKNTVDDLLWLRQCGL
;
A
#
# COMPACT_ATOMS: atom_id res chain seq x y z
N ALA A 1 13.07 -6.77 -2.10
CA ALA A 1 13.46 -6.13 -0.84
C ALA A 1 13.67 -7.15 0.28
N ALA A 2 12.74 -8.06 0.51
CA ALA A 2 12.84 -9.07 1.59
C ALA A 2 13.77 -10.26 1.25
N GLY A 3 14.26 -10.38 0.02
CA GLY A 3 15.09 -11.51 -0.41
C GLY A 3 14.33 -12.85 -0.49
N VAL A 4 13.01 -12.79 -0.52
CA VAL A 4 12.12 -13.94 -0.65
C VAL A 4 11.47 -13.90 -2.02
N GLU A 5 11.40 -15.05 -2.70
CA GLU A 5 10.72 -15.15 -3.98
C GLU A 5 9.20 -15.01 -3.78
N PRO A 6 8.51 -14.17 -4.57
CA PRO A 6 7.07 -14.00 -4.45
C PRO A 6 6.31 -15.29 -4.76
N ASP A 7 5.30 -15.59 -3.93
CA ASP A 7 4.42 -16.73 -4.06
C ASP A 7 2.96 -16.30 -3.92
N VAL A 8 2.06 -16.90 -4.66
CA VAL A 8 0.61 -16.55 -4.63
C VAL A 8 0.00 -16.73 -3.25
N ARG A 9 0.55 -17.63 -2.42
CA ARG A 9 0.12 -17.86 -1.03
C ARG A 9 0.38 -16.65 -0.13
N MET A 10 1.32 -15.76 -0.50
CA MET A 10 1.63 -14.53 0.26
C MET A 10 0.54 -13.46 0.09
N ASN A 11 -0.27 -13.55 -0.98
CA ASN A 11 -1.43 -12.70 -1.19
C ASN A 11 -2.59 -13.52 -1.76
N PRO A 12 -3.20 -14.40 -0.94
CA PRO A 12 -4.19 -15.37 -1.42
C PRO A 12 -5.46 -14.73 -1.97
N ILE A 13 -5.79 -13.50 -1.53
CA ILE A 13 -6.95 -12.75 -2.02
C ILE A 13 -6.49 -11.39 -2.51
N LEU A 14 -6.55 -11.18 -3.82
CA LEU A 14 -6.20 -9.90 -4.44
C LEU A 14 -7.45 -9.27 -5.07
N LEU A 15 -7.70 -8.01 -4.72
CA LEU A 15 -8.75 -7.19 -5.31
C LEU A 15 -8.11 -6.19 -6.26
N LYS A 16 -8.36 -6.34 -7.57
CA LYS A 16 -7.93 -5.36 -8.57
C LYS A 16 -9.11 -4.45 -8.92
N PRO A 17 -9.08 -3.15 -8.56
CA PRO A 17 -10.10 -2.21 -9.00
C PRO A 17 -10.22 -2.23 -10.53
N SER A 18 -11.45 -2.40 -11.04
CA SER A 18 -11.74 -2.43 -12.48
C SER A 18 -12.68 -1.30 -12.92
N SER A 19 -13.35 -0.66 -11.94
CA SER A 19 -14.23 0.50 -12.12
C SER A 19 -14.42 1.19 -10.76
N ASP A 20 -15.08 2.35 -10.75
CA ASP A 20 -15.38 3.10 -9.52
C ASP A 20 -16.19 2.31 -8.49
N VAL A 21 -16.87 1.25 -8.90
CA VAL A 21 -17.80 0.48 -8.04
C VAL A 21 -17.53 -1.02 -8.00
N GLY A 22 -16.51 -1.51 -8.72
CA GLY A 22 -16.25 -2.94 -8.83
C GLY A 22 -14.77 -3.30 -8.88
N SER A 23 -14.48 -4.50 -8.38
CA SER A 23 -13.14 -5.08 -8.42
C SER A 23 -13.15 -6.49 -8.98
N GLN A 24 -12.11 -6.84 -9.69
CA GLN A 24 -11.82 -8.22 -10.04
C GLN A 24 -11.27 -8.93 -8.80
N VAL A 25 -11.91 -10.01 -8.40
CA VAL A 25 -11.50 -10.85 -7.27
C VAL A 25 -10.63 -11.98 -7.80
N ILE A 26 -9.41 -12.06 -7.29
CA ILE A 26 -8.44 -13.11 -7.62
C ILE A 26 -8.17 -13.89 -6.34
N VAL A 27 -8.28 -15.21 -6.40
CA VAL A 27 -8.06 -16.13 -5.28
C VAL A 27 -6.95 -17.09 -5.65
N ASN A 28 -5.89 -17.13 -4.88
CA ASN A 28 -4.71 -17.96 -5.12
C ASN A 28 -4.17 -17.86 -6.57
N GLY A 29 -4.16 -16.64 -7.13
CA GLY A 29 -3.70 -16.37 -8.50
C GLY A 29 -4.75 -16.59 -9.59
N GLU A 30 -5.93 -17.16 -9.28
CA GLU A 30 -7.00 -17.42 -10.24
C GLU A 30 -8.12 -16.39 -10.15
N VAL A 31 -8.56 -15.88 -11.31
CA VAL A 31 -9.67 -14.94 -11.40
C VAL A 31 -10.98 -15.64 -11.06
N ARG A 32 -11.66 -15.23 -9.98
CA ARG A 32 -12.98 -15.74 -9.58
C ARG A 32 -14.13 -14.97 -10.21
N GLY A 33 -13.91 -13.74 -10.62
CA GLY A 33 -14.91 -12.90 -11.27
C GLY A 33 -14.81 -11.44 -10.87
N GLN A 34 -15.81 -10.67 -11.34
CA GLN A 34 -15.99 -9.27 -10.97
C GLN A 34 -17.05 -9.17 -9.88
N MET A 35 -16.78 -8.41 -8.83
CA MET A 35 -17.70 -8.19 -7.72
C MET A 35 -17.77 -6.72 -7.35
N LYS A 36 -18.95 -6.26 -6.98
CA LYS A 36 -19.13 -4.95 -6.32
C LYS A 36 -18.64 -5.03 -4.87
N ALA A 37 -18.21 -3.93 -4.31
CA ALA A 37 -17.74 -3.88 -2.92
C ALA A 37 -18.80 -4.49 -1.94
N SER A 38 -20.08 -4.16 -2.11
CA SER A 38 -21.17 -4.70 -1.28
C SER A 38 -21.35 -6.21 -1.39
N GLU A 39 -21.09 -6.78 -2.55
CA GLU A 39 -21.16 -8.23 -2.80
C GLU A 39 -19.93 -8.92 -2.19
N TYR A 40 -18.75 -8.37 -2.37
CA TYR A 40 -17.54 -8.86 -1.73
C TYR A 40 -17.67 -8.91 -0.20
N PHE A 41 -18.22 -7.88 0.44
CA PHE A 41 -18.45 -7.86 1.88
C PHE A 41 -19.39 -8.97 2.37
N ARG A 42 -20.34 -9.40 1.56
CA ARG A 42 -21.24 -10.53 1.89
C ARG A 42 -20.56 -11.88 1.74
N THR A 43 -19.71 -12.02 0.73
CA THR A 43 -19.10 -13.31 0.34
C THR A 43 -17.71 -13.52 0.94
N LYS A 44 -17.05 -12.49 1.46
CA LYS A 44 -15.67 -12.57 1.99
C LYS A 44 -15.46 -13.68 3.02
N ARG A 45 -16.49 -14.05 3.79
CA ARG A 45 -16.40 -15.17 4.74
C ARG A 45 -16.16 -16.52 4.06
N GLN A 46 -16.58 -16.67 2.81
CA GLN A 46 -16.37 -17.89 2.02
C GLN A 46 -14.92 -18.05 1.57
N LEU A 47 -14.13 -16.96 1.61
CA LEU A 47 -12.71 -16.95 1.25
C LEU A 47 -11.80 -17.31 2.43
N VAL A 48 -12.35 -17.38 3.66
CA VAL A 48 -11.55 -17.71 4.85
C VAL A 48 -10.82 -19.05 4.73
N PRO A 49 -11.44 -20.14 4.21
CA PRO A 49 -10.72 -21.40 4.03
C PRO A 49 -9.52 -21.29 3.08
N ASP A 50 -9.62 -20.49 2.01
CA ASP A 50 -8.52 -20.26 1.08
C ASP A 50 -7.36 -19.48 1.75
N ILE A 51 -7.68 -18.50 2.58
CA ILE A 51 -6.71 -17.73 3.37
C ILE A 51 -5.99 -18.62 4.37
N LEU A 52 -6.72 -19.42 5.15
CA LEU A 52 -6.14 -20.30 6.16
C LEU A 52 -5.27 -21.39 5.52
N LYS A 53 -5.71 -21.97 4.40
CA LYS A 53 -4.92 -22.95 3.68
C LYS A 53 -3.58 -22.36 3.19
N ALA A 54 -3.59 -21.13 2.67
CA ALA A 54 -2.36 -20.45 2.26
C ALA A 54 -1.45 -20.16 3.46
N TYR A 55 -2.03 -19.68 4.58
CA TYR A 55 -1.30 -19.42 5.81
C TYR A 55 -0.67 -20.68 6.38
N ASP A 56 -1.42 -21.78 6.52
CA ASP A 56 -0.93 -23.06 7.07
C ASP A 56 0.22 -23.60 6.23
N SER A 57 0.08 -23.54 4.89
CA SER A 57 1.14 -23.97 3.98
C SER A 57 2.42 -23.13 4.11
N LEU A 58 2.33 -21.82 4.29
CA LEU A 58 3.49 -20.96 4.54
C LEU A 58 4.10 -21.19 5.92
N ALA A 59 3.28 -21.53 6.92
CA ALA A 59 3.72 -21.82 8.28
C ALA A 59 4.54 -23.12 8.37
N GLU A 60 4.38 -24.03 7.44
CA GLU A 60 5.22 -25.24 7.35
C GLU A 60 6.63 -24.93 6.84
N GLU A 61 6.81 -23.81 6.13
CA GLU A 61 8.06 -23.45 5.44
C GLU A 61 8.82 -22.32 6.13
N ALA A 62 8.18 -21.55 7.02
CA ALA A 62 8.74 -20.33 7.61
C ALA A 62 8.72 -20.35 9.13
N ASP A 63 9.81 -19.93 9.75
CA ASP A 63 9.89 -19.76 11.22
C ASP A 63 9.04 -18.60 11.73
N VAL A 64 8.86 -17.58 10.90
CA VAL A 64 8.07 -16.37 11.21
C VAL A 64 7.28 -15.93 9.99
N ILE A 65 5.99 -15.69 10.18
CA ILE A 65 5.12 -15.07 9.17
C ILE A 65 4.76 -13.67 9.62
N VAL A 66 5.06 -12.67 8.79
CA VAL A 66 4.64 -11.28 8.99
C VAL A 66 3.42 -11.03 8.14
N ILE A 67 2.31 -10.67 8.80
CA ILE A 67 1.04 -10.38 8.13
C ILE A 67 0.84 -8.87 8.11
N GLU A 68 0.74 -8.29 6.93
CA GLU A 68 0.34 -6.91 6.76
C GLU A 68 -1.15 -6.82 6.53
N GLY A 69 -1.81 -5.95 7.29
CA GLY A 69 -3.23 -5.71 7.13
C GLY A 69 -3.51 -4.58 6.15
N ALA A 70 -4.50 -4.76 5.29
CA ALA A 70 -4.99 -3.72 4.39
C ALA A 70 -6.14 -2.93 5.03
N GLY A 71 -6.01 -1.60 5.12
CA GLY A 71 -7.04 -0.71 5.64
C GLY A 71 -6.98 -0.48 7.16
N SER A 72 -8.11 -0.11 7.76
CA SER A 72 -8.18 0.22 9.18
C SER A 72 -8.05 -1.03 10.07
N PRO A 73 -7.22 -0.98 11.14
CA PRO A 73 -7.13 -2.07 12.12
C PRO A 73 -8.49 -2.43 12.73
N ALA A 74 -9.32 -1.43 13.03
CA ALA A 74 -10.61 -1.60 13.69
C ALA A 74 -11.66 -2.31 12.81
N GLU A 75 -11.49 -2.35 11.50
CA GLU A 75 -12.52 -2.87 10.59
C GLU A 75 -12.21 -4.24 10.00
N ILE A 76 -10.96 -4.53 9.68
CA ILE A 76 -10.60 -5.70 8.89
C ILE A 76 -9.43 -6.49 9.49
N ASN A 77 -8.37 -5.82 9.90
CA ASN A 77 -7.08 -6.45 10.16
C ASN A 77 -7.04 -7.29 11.43
N LEU A 78 -7.73 -6.88 12.48
CA LEU A 78 -7.78 -7.64 13.72
C LEU A 78 -8.55 -8.96 13.59
N LYS A 79 -9.52 -9.04 12.67
CA LYS A 79 -10.19 -10.31 12.37
C LYS A 79 -9.26 -11.31 11.69
N SER A 80 -8.37 -10.85 10.83
CA SER A 80 -7.34 -11.71 10.22
C SER A 80 -6.36 -12.21 11.27
N ALA A 81 -5.92 -11.34 12.19
CA ALA A 81 -5.08 -11.73 13.32
C ALA A 81 -5.79 -12.73 14.27
N GLU A 82 -7.10 -12.58 14.49
CA GLU A 82 -7.91 -13.51 15.28
C GLU A 82 -7.97 -14.90 14.64
N MET A 83 -8.09 -14.99 13.31
CA MET A 83 -8.18 -16.27 12.59
C MET A 83 -6.95 -17.15 12.76
N VAL A 84 -5.77 -16.55 12.87
CA VAL A 84 -4.48 -17.26 12.99
C VAL A 84 -3.82 -17.08 14.36
N ASP A 85 -4.57 -16.54 15.32
CA ASP A 85 -4.14 -16.24 16.71
C ASP A 85 -2.84 -15.42 16.78
N ALA A 86 -2.64 -14.50 15.84
CA ALA A 86 -1.42 -13.70 15.77
C ALA A 86 -1.42 -12.54 16.77
N PRO A 87 -0.26 -12.23 17.41
CA PRO A 87 -0.06 -10.97 18.09
C PRO A 87 0.01 -9.81 17.09
N VAL A 88 -0.40 -8.62 17.52
CA VAL A 88 -0.47 -7.44 16.64
C VAL A 88 0.49 -6.37 17.14
N LEU A 89 1.25 -5.79 16.23
CA LEU A 89 1.96 -4.53 16.41
C LEU A 89 1.20 -3.43 15.66
N LEU A 90 0.78 -2.40 16.38
CA LEU A 90 0.10 -1.26 15.77
C LEU A 90 1.13 -0.22 15.34
N VAL A 91 1.23 0.03 14.04
CA VAL A 91 2.23 0.93 13.44
C VAL A 91 1.58 2.25 13.03
N GLY A 92 2.12 3.36 13.52
CA GLY A 92 1.69 4.71 13.17
C GLY A 92 2.73 5.45 12.32
N ASP A 93 2.29 6.12 11.27
CA ASP A 93 3.12 6.94 10.39
C ASP A 93 3.18 8.37 10.93
N ILE A 94 4.36 8.80 11.43
CA ILE A 94 4.54 10.13 12.01
C ILE A 94 4.65 11.24 10.96
N ASP A 95 5.00 10.89 9.74
CA ASP A 95 5.23 11.87 8.64
C ASP A 95 3.93 12.61 8.26
N ARG A 96 2.78 12.00 8.50
CA ARG A 96 1.46 12.61 8.23
C ARG A 96 0.94 13.51 9.34
N GLY A 97 1.62 13.59 10.49
CA GLY A 97 1.16 14.31 11.67
C GLY A 97 0.03 13.59 12.42
N GLY A 98 -0.15 13.95 13.70
CA GLY A 98 -1.22 13.41 14.55
C GLY A 98 -1.06 11.94 14.95
N VAL A 99 0.10 11.34 14.80
CA VAL A 99 0.33 9.90 15.03
C VAL A 99 -0.07 9.43 16.43
N PHE A 100 0.15 10.23 17.48
CA PHE A 100 -0.26 9.90 18.84
C PHE A 100 -1.77 9.78 18.96
N ALA A 101 -2.51 10.73 18.37
CA ALA A 101 -3.97 10.69 18.37
C ALA A 101 -4.49 9.50 17.55
N GLN A 102 -3.85 9.17 16.43
CA GLN A 102 -4.21 8.00 15.60
C GLN A 102 -4.01 6.70 16.37
N LEU A 103 -2.85 6.50 16.98
CA LEU A 103 -2.56 5.28 17.75
C LEU A 103 -3.48 5.16 18.96
N TYR A 104 -3.61 6.22 19.76
CA TYR A 104 -4.50 6.25 20.92
C TYR A 104 -5.95 6.01 20.51
N GLY A 105 -6.46 6.75 19.53
CA GLY A 105 -7.83 6.62 19.04
C GLY A 105 -8.12 5.23 18.47
N THR A 106 -7.17 4.64 17.74
CA THR A 106 -7.31 3.25 17.26
C THR A 106 -7.46 2.27 18.41
N VAL A 107 -6.60 2.35 19.43
CA VAL A 107 -6.67 1.47 20.60
C VAL A 107 -7.99 1.62 21.35
N GLU A 108 -8.45 2.86 21.52
CA GLU A 108 -9.71 3.15 22.24
C GLU A 108 -10.98 2.71 21.50
N LEU A 109 -10.96 2.71 20.17
CA LEU A 109 -12.08 2.25 19.35
C LEU A 109 -12.24 0.73 19.32
N LEU A 110 -11.24 -0.02 19.74
CA LEU A 110 -11.27 -1.48 19.72
C LEU A 110 -12.01 -2.07 20.90
N GLU A 111 -12.70 -3.19 20.64
CA GLU A 111 -13.26 -4.01 21.71
C GLU A 111 -12.14 -4.62 22.56
N GLU A 112 -12.45 -4.94 23.82
CA GLU A 112 -11.50 -5.51 24.79
C GLU A 112 -10.74 -6.73 24.25
N LYS A 113 -11.44 -7.66 23.59
CA LYS A 113 -10.85 -8.87 23.00
C LYS A 113 -9.85 -8.57 21.89
N GLU A 114 -10.11 -7.52 21.12
CA GLU A 114 -9.26 -7.07 20.03
C GLU A 114 -8.03 -6.33 20.55
N ARG A 115 -8.26 -5.42 21.52
CA ARG A 115 -7.20 -4.69 22.22
C ARG A 115 -6.16 -5.62 22.85
N ARG A 116 -6.57 -6.73 23.44
CA ARG A 116 -5.67 -7.73 24.02
C ARG A 116 -4.70 -8.37 23.04
N ARG A 117 -5.00 -8.35 21.73
CA ARG A 117 -4.09 -8.84 20.69
C ARG A 117 -2.95 -7.88 20.39
N ILE A 118 -3.14 -6.58 20.64
CA ILE A 118 -2.08 -5.59 20.46
C ILE A 118 -1.04 -5.78 21.56
N LYS A 119 0.19 -6.06 21.13
CA LYS A 119 1.33 -6.29 22.03
C LYS A 119 2.30 -5.13 22.08
N GLY A 120 2.19 -4.18 21.17
CA GLY A 120 3.03 -2.99 21.16
C GLY A 120 2.63 -1.99 20.07
N LEU A 121 3.13 -0.79 20.27
CA LEU A 121 2.98 0.33 19.36
C LEU A 121 4.32 0.61 18.68
N VAL A 122 4.30 1.00 17.44
CA VAL A 122 5.50 1.38 16.67
C VAL A 122 5.26 2.74 16.03
N ILE A 123 6.22 3.65 16.18
CA ILE A 123 6.24 4.91 15.42
C ILE A 123 7.13 4.71 14.20
N ASN A 124 6.59 4.89 13.01
CA ASN A 124 7.30 4.70 11.76
C ASN A 124 7.63 6.04 11.07
N LYS A 125 8.66 6.05 10.24
CA LYS A 125 9.14 7.17 9.44
C LYS A 125 9.61 8.36 10.27
N PHE A 126 10.16 8.12 11.46
CA PHE A 126 10.63 9.17 12.33
C PHE A 126 11.86 9.89 11.75
N ARG A 127 11.87 11.22 11.85
CA ARG A 127 13.00 12.08 11.48
C ARG A 127 13.41 12.93 12.67
N GLY A 128 14.66 12.92 13.03
CA GLY A 128 15.21 13.75 14.09
C GLY A 128 15.72 12.97 15.30
N ASP A 129 15.79 13.62 16.44
CA ASP A 129 16.28 13.05 17.70
C ASP A 129 15.16 12.39 18.47
N VAL A 130 15.29 11.09 18.74
CA VAL A 130 14.31 10.28 19.47
C VAL A 130 14.15 10.77 20.93
N GLU A 131 15.17 11.40 21.50
CA GLU A 131 15.08 11.92 22.87
C GLU A 131 14.00 13.02 23.01
N ILE A 132 13.78 13.81 21.95
CA ILE A 132 12.70 14.80 21.92
C ILE A 132 11.31 14.13 21.93
N LEU A 133 11.22 12.93 21.37
CA LEU A 133 9.96 12.19 21.30
C LEU A 133 9.62 11.45 22.60
N ARG A 134 10.60 11.15 23.46
CA ARG A 134 10.43 10.33 24.68
C ARG A 134 9.27 10.74 25.58
N PRO A 135 9.05 12.02 25.91
CA PRO A 135 7.90 12.39 26.74
C PRO A 135 6.55 12.04 26.11
N GLY A 136 6.46 12.16 24.77
CA GLY A 136 5.27 11.76 24.02
C GLY A 136 5.07 10.25 24.01
N LEU A 137 6.15 9.46 23.90
CA LEU A 137 6.08 8.00 23.96
C LEU A 137 5.59 7.54 25.35
N ALA A 138 6.15 8.09 26.42
CA ALA A 138 5.73 7.78 27.79
C ALA A 138 4.24 8.13 28.03
N MET A 139 3.79 9.28 27.52
CA MET A 139 2.37 9.66 27.58
C MET A 139 1.48 8.65 26.82
N LEU A 140 1.93 8.18 25.66
CA LEU A 140 1.18 7.21 24.85
C LEU A 140 1.07 5.85 25.57
N GLU A 141 2.16 5.37 26.14
CA GLU A 141 2.20 4.15 26.95
C GLU A 141 1.29 4.23 28.19
N GLU A 142 1.34 5.35 28.91
CA GLU A 142 0.46 5.60 30.05
C GLU A 142 -1.03 5.56 29.65
N LYS A 143 -1.37 6.18 28.54
CA LYS A 143 -2.77 6.27 28.08
C LYS A 143 -3.31 4.98 27.48
N THR A 144 -2.48 4.24 26.75
CA THR A 144 -2.92 3.02 26.04
C THR A 144 -2.70 1.75 26.86
N HIS A 145 -1.87 1.81 27.92
CA HIS A 145 -1.37 0.65 28.66
C HIS A 145 -0.64 -0.38 27.76
N LEU A 146 -0.07 0.09 26.65
CA LEU A 146 0.70 -0.71 25.68
C LEU A 146 2.11 -0.13 25.54
N PRO A 147 3.15 -0.98 25.47
CA PRO A 147 4.52 -0.50 25.29
C PRO A 147 4.73 0.05 23.87
N VAL A 148 5.51 1.13 23.75
CA VAL A 148 6.09 1.54 22.46
C VAL A 148 7.36 0.70 22.24
N VAL A 149 7.24 -0.31 21.39
CA VAL A 149 8.32 -1.30 21.16
C VAL A 149 9.33 -0.85 20.14
N GLY A 150 9.08 0.24 19.41
CA GLY A 150 10.04 0.77 18.45
C GLY A 150 9.70 2.14 17.88
N VAL A 151 10.75 2.87 17.57
CA VAL A 151 10.71 4.08 16.75
C VAL A 151 11.59 3.82 15.53
N VAL A 152 10.98 3.65 14.38
CA VAL A 152 11.67 3.34 13.13
C VAL A 152 12.02 4.64 12.42
N PRO A 153 13.30 4.89 12.13
CA PRO A 153 13.70 6.09 11.41
C PRO A 153 13.16 6.07 9.98
N TYR A 154 13.08 7.24 9.38
CA TYR A 154 12.77 7.34 7.95
C TYR A 154 13.90 6.70 7.13
N LEU A 155 13.56 5.65 6.44
CA LEU A 155 14.48 4.92 5.56
C LEU A 155 14.17 5.27 4.11
N LYS A 156 15.20 5.66 3.35
CA LYS A 156 15.10 5.71 1.90
C LYS A 156 15.30 4.31 1.36
N VAL A 157 14.22 3.59 1.17
CA VAL A 157 14.23 2.27 0.54
C VAL A 157 13.63 2.39 -0.85
N ASP A 158 14.28 1.81 -1.82
CA ASP A 158 13.78 1.74 -3.19
C ASP A 158 12.92 0.47 -3.32
N ILE A 159 11.66 0.61 -2.90
CA ILE A 159 10.64 -0.43 -2.99
C ILE A 159 9.64 0.01 -4.04
N GLU A 160 9.20 -0.91 -4.88
CA GLU A 160 8.13 -0.67 -5.84
C GLU A 160 6.86 -0.20 -5.14
N ASP A 161 6.23 0.83 -5.70
CA ASP A 161 4.96 1.33 -5.19
C ASP A 161 3.84 0.34 -5.51
N GLU A 162 2.94 0.12 -4.56
CA GLU A 162 1.88 -0.88 -4.68
C GLU A 162 0.74 -0.41 -5.59
N ASP A 163 0.44 0.90 -5.60
CA ASP A 163 -0.68 1.43 -6.33
C ASP A 163 -0.35 2.66 -7.20
N SER A 164 -1.24 2.91 -8.17
CA SER A 164 -1.16 4.03 -9.10
C SER A 164 -1.48 5.41 -8.48
N LEU A 165 -1.78 5.48 -7.18
CA LEU A 165 -1.99 6.72 -6.42
C LEU A 165 -0.69 7.22 -5.77
N SER A 166 0.44 6.60 -6.08
CA SER A 166 1.74 6.95 -5.54
C SER A 166 2.09 8.43 -5.80
N GLN A 167 2.66 9.07 -4.78
CA GLN A 167 3.24 10.41 -4.88
C GLN A 167 4.39 10.49 -5.91
N ARG A 168 4.96 9.34 -6.28
CA ARG A 168 5.99 9.23 -7.32
C ARG A 168 5.49 9.74 -8.67
N LEU A 169 4.21 9.53 -8.99
CA LEU A 169 3.59 10.03 -10.23
C LEU A 169 3.41 11.56 -10.26
N GLU A 170 3.67 12.25 -9.16
CA GLU A 170 3.65 13.71 -9.04
C GLU A 170 5.06 14.31 -9.04
N MET A 171 6.10 13.47 -8.93
CA MET A 171 7.49 13.93 -8.91
C MET A 171 7.90 14.39 -10.31
N ARG A 172 8.46 15.59 -10.36
CA ARG A 172 9.18 16.09 -11.53
C ARG A 172 10.67 15.98 -11.22
N ASP A 173 11.32 15.07 -11.92
CA ASP A 173 12.77 14.95 -11.82
C ASP A 173 13.44 16.25 -12.33
N GLY A 174 14.53 16.65 -11.68
CA GLY A 174 15.26 17.85 -12.08
C GLY A 174 15.76 17.77 -13.53
N LYS A 175 16.21 18.91 -14.09
CA LYS A 175 16.73 18.98 -15.46
C LYS A 175 17.87 17.98 -15.67
N LYS A 176 17.56 16.89 -16.35
CA LYS A 176 18.53 15.92 -16.87
C LYS A 176 18.71 16.14 -18.38
N PRO A 177 19.77 15.59 -18.99
CA PRO A 177 20.08 15.79 -20.42
C PRO A 177 18.95 15.40 -21.39
N LEU A 178 18.18 14.35 -21.05
CA LEU A 178 17.05 13.86 -21.84
C LEU A 178 15.76 13.98 -21.02
N ASP A 179 14.66 14.37 -21.67
CA ASP A 179 13.34 14.54 -21.09
C ASP A 179 12.38 13.46 -21.62
N ALA A 180 11.87 12.61 -20.73
CA ALA A 180 10.88 11.61 -21.06
C ALA A 180 9.53 11.94 -20.41
N ALA A 181 8.51 12.11 -21.24
CA ALA A 181 7.14 12.31 -20.81
C ALA A 181 6.36 10.99 -20.86
N ILE A 182 5.88 10.54 -19.71
CA ILE A 182 4.99 9.39 -19.60
C ILE A 182 3.56 9.90 -19.49
N ILE A 183 2.68 9.45 -20.37
CA ILE A 183 1.28 9.85 -20.33
C ILE A 183 0.59 9.18 -19.14
N ARG A 184 0.13 9.97 -18.16
CA ARG A 184 -0.56 9.47 -16.97
C ARG A 184 -2.02 9.19 -17.30
N LEU A 185 -2.29 8.00 -17.81
CA LEU A 185 -3.66 7.54 -18.09
C LEU A 185 -4.47 7.38 -16.80
N PRO A 186 -5.79 7.67 -16.79
CA PRO A 186 -6.65 7.45 -15.63
C PRO A 186 -6.62 6.02 -15.08
N HIS A 187 -6.53 5.04 -15.98
CA HIS A 187 -6.48 3.62 -15.62
C HIS A 187 -5.09 3.02 -15.90
N LEU A 188 -4.04 3.80 -15.69
CA LEU A 188 -2.64 3.38 -15.86
C LEU A 188 -2.39 2.01 -15.21
N SER A 189 -1.77 1.10 -15.95
CA SER A 189 -1.32 -0.19 -15.44
C SER A 189 0.21 -0.30 -15.48
N ASN A 190 0.76 -1.14 -14.58
CA ASN A 190 2.19 -1.48 -14.55
C ASN A 190 3.11 -0.23 -14.55
N PHE A 191 2.74 0.79 -13.78
CA PHE A 191 3.54 2.03 -13.70
C PHE A 191 4.95 1.79 -13.16
N THR A 192 5.17 0.69 -12.44
CA THR A 192 6.49 0.26 -11.95
C THR A 192 7.45 -0.11 -13.07
N ASP A 193 6.96 -0.42 -14.28
CA ASP A 193 7.81 -0.68 -15.45
C ASP A 193 8.68 0.51 -15.85
N PHE A 194 8.32 1.72 -15.39
CA PHE A 194 9.08 2.94 -15.66
C PHE A 194 10.19 3.23 -14.64
N MET A 195 10.23 2.51 -13.51
CA MET A 195 11.26 2.72 -12.48
C MET A 195 12.71 2.66 -13.02
N PRO A 196 13.08 1.75 -13.91
CA PRO A 196 14.43 1.74 -14.49
C PRO A 196 14.77 3.02 -15.26
N LEU A 197 13.76 3.66 -15.87
CA LEU A 197 13.93 4.93 -16.59
C LEU A 197 14.10 6.10 -15.60
N GLU A 198 13.33 6.12 -14.52
CA GLU A 198 13.42 7.13 -13.46
C GLU A 198 14.79 7.12 -12.77
N GLN A 199 15.36 5.93 -12.58
CA GLN A 199 16.68 5.72 -11.97
C GLN A 199 17.84 6.04 -12.93
N HIS A 200 17.59 6.20 -14.23
CA HIS A 200 18.63 6.44 -15.21
C HIS A 200 19.27 7.83 -15.03
N PRO A 201 20.59 7.96 -14.94
CA PRO A 201 21.24 9.22 -14.58
C PRO A 201 21.07 10.34 -15.61
N LEU A 202 20.85 10.01 -16.90
CA LEU A 202 20.72 10.96 -17.99
C LEU A 202 19.28 11.26 -18.38
N LEU A 203 18.29 10.52 -17.87
CA LEU A 203 16.89 10.62 -18.28
C LEU A 203 16.04 11.21 -17.17
N GLY A 204 15.51 12.42 -17.38
CA GLY A 204 14.50 13.03 -16.54
C GLY A 204 13.11 12.48 -16.91
N VAL A 205 12.44 11.83 -15.99
CA VAL A 205 11.11 11.27 -16.21
C VAL A 205 10.06 12.17 -15.56
N ARG A 206 8.99 12.44 -16.28
CA ARG A 206 7.84 13.17 -15.75
C ARG A 206 6.53 12.58 -16.27
N TYR A 207 5.52 12.60 -15.42
CA TYR A 207 4.18 12.15 -15.77
C TYR A 207 3.32 13.33 -16.23
N VAL A 208 2.57 13.15 -17.31
CA VAL A 208 1.83 14.20 -17.99
C VAL A 208 0.37 13.81 -18.10
N SER A 209 -0.52 14.69 -17.66
CA SER A 209 -1.96 14.45 -17.64
C SER A 209 -2.75 15.35 -18.61
N ASN A 210 -2.09 16.31 -19.26
CA ASN A 210 -2.71 17.21 -20.22
C ASN A 210 -1.70 17.73 -21.24
N ALA A 211 -2.19 18.23 -22.37
CA ALA A 211 -1.35 18.71 -23.46
C ALA A 211 -0.42 19.88 -23.07
N HIS A 212 -0.83 20.74 -22.14
CA HIS A 212 0.01 21.86 -21.71
C HIS A 212 1.26 21.39 -20.95
N GLU A 213 1.17 20.27 -20.23
CA GLU A 213 2.30 19.69 -19.52
C GLU A 213 3.25 18.92 -20.45
N LEU A 214 2.78 18.51 -21.63
CA LEU A 214 3.59 17.70 -22.57
C LEU A 214 4.84 18.44 -23.01
N GLY A 215 4.71 19.70 -23.42
CA GLY A 215 5.85 20.50 -23.90
C GLY A 215 6.50 19.87 -25.13
N ALA A 216 7.84 19.82 -25.14
CA ALA A 216 8.66 19.23 -26.20
C ALA A 216 9.67 18.22 -25.60
N PRO A 217 9.22 17.04 -25.17
CA PRO A 217 10.10 16.01 -24.63
C PRO A 217 10.91 15.32 -25.74
N ASP A 218 12.05 14.72 -25.36
CA ASP A 218 12.84 13.88 -26.26
C ASP A 218 12.16 12.53 -26.51
N LEU A 219 11.37 12.04 -25.53
CA LEU A 219 10.67 10.76 -25.59
C LEU A 219 9.26 10.87 -25.01
N ILE A 220 8.28 10.32 -25.69
CA ILE A 220 6.91 10.15 -25.19
C ILE A 220 6.64 8.67 -25.00
N LEU A 221 6.16 8.29 -23.82
CA LEU A 221 5.78 6.93 -23.47
C LEU A 221 4.27 6.88 -23.22
N LEU A 222 3.58 6.05 -24.00
CA LEU A 222 2.17 5.72 -23.79
C LEU A 222 2.10 4.37 -23.08
N PRO A 223 1.74 4.34 -21.78
CA PRO A 223 1.71 3.11 -20.99
C PRO A 223 0.53 2.22 -21.32
N GLY A 224 0.57 1.00 -20.82
CA GLY A 224 -0.59 0.10 -20.79
C GLY A 224 -1.69 0.62 -19.87
N THR A 225 -2.91 0.18 -20.11
CA THR A 225 -4.09 0.59 -19.35
C THR A 225 -5.00 -0.58 -19.01
N LYS A 226 -5.72 -0.47 -17.90
CA LYS A 226 -6.77 -1.41 -17.48
C LYS A 226 -8.11 -1.19 -18.20
N ASN A 227 -8.28 -0.04 -18.89
CA ASN A 227 -9.48 0.32 -19.62
C ASN A 227 -9.13 1.11 -20.90
N THR A 228 -8.81 0.39 -21.96
CA THR A 228 -8.28 0.96 -23.21
C THR A 228 -9.24 1.93 -23.88
N VAL A 229 -10.55 1.66 -23.85
CA VAL A 229 -11.54 2.49 -24.55
C VAL A 229 -11.73 3.85 -23.87
N ASP A 230 -11.92 3.83 -22.55
CA ASP A 230 -12.14 5.06 -21.80
C ASP A 230 -10.87 5.93 -21.77
N ASP A 231 -9.70 5.32 -21.64
CA ASP A 231 -8.43 6.05 -21.67
C ASP A 231 -8.13 6.63 -23.06
N LEU A 232 -8.52 5.95 -24.14
CA LEU A 232 -8.43 6.52 -25.49
C LEU A 232 -9.36 7.75 -25.66
N LEU A 233 -10.57 7.68 -25.14
CA LEU A 233 -11.49 8.81 -25.15
C LEU A 233 -10.95 9.98 -24.33
N TRP A 234 -10.39 9.70 -23.15
CA TRP A 234 -9.76 10.68 -22.30
C TRP A 234 -8.56 11.36 -22.99
N LEU A 235 -7.65 10.60 -23.65
CA LEU A 235 -6.54 11.16 -24.43
C LEU A 235 -7.01 12.18 -25.46
N ARG A 236 -8.05 11.83 -26.22
CA ARG A 236 -8.65 12.74 -27.22
C ARG A 236 -9.24 14.00 -26.58
N GLN A 237 -9.87 13.88 -25.42
CA GLN A 237 -10.44 15.04 -24.69
C GLN A 237 -9.35 15.96 -24.14
N CYS A 238 -8.23 15.40 -23.68
CA CYS A 238 -7.10 16.17 -23.13
C CYS A 238 -6.18 16.77 -24.22
N GLY A 239 -6.39 16.41 -25.48
CA GLY A 239 -5.57 16.86 -26.61
C GLY A 239 -4.17 16.22 -26.65
N LEU A 240 -4.03 15.05 -26.05
CA LEU A 240 -2.83 14.23 -26.00
C LEU A 240 -2.83 13.18 -27.12
#